data_f6aacfa2be1f8eeed8c780347dcda37b
#
_entry.id   f6aacfa2be1f8eeed8c780347dcda37b
#
_cell.length_a   1.000
_cell.length_b   1.000
_cell.length_c   1.000
_cell.angle_alpha   90.00
_cell.angle_beta   90.00
_cell.angle_gamma   90.00
#
_symmetry.space_group_name_H-M   'P 1'
#
loop_
_entity.id
_entity.type
_entity.pdbx_description
1 polymer ?
#
loop_
_entity_poly.entity_id
_entity_poly.type
_entity_poly.pdbx_seq_one_letter_code
_entity_poly.pdbx_strand_id
1 'polypeptide(L)'
;MLTGNDNSHIVLQVKEAMPLRYNLLSLPVQQVIRNGGIAGQRIVTAQRVLQSSSDRFLGSTTFGGRSYYIRQFRDMKESINVNKLDFESFQFYCQTCAYLLAMAHFQSPTAPMIRGYLKHQKILDTLLPNWALKYVDQVTADYGQFKLAIAKGKLIN
;
A
#
# COMPACT_ATOMS: atom_id res chain seq x y z
N MET A 1 2.57 16.38 19.37
CA MET A 1 1.65 15.87 20.38
C MET A 1 0.54 16.90 20.55
N LEU A 2 -0.70 16.48 20.58
CA LEU A 2 -1.85 17.32 20.89
C LEU A 2 -2.32 16.95 22.31
N THR A 3 -2.67 17.95 23.12
CA THR A 3 -3.14 17.74 24.49
C THR A 3 -4.59 18.19 24.56
N GLY A 4 -5.46 17.32 25.06
CA GLY A 4 -6.87 17.63 25.32
C GLY A 4 -7.06 18.36 26.65
N ASN A 5 -8.27 18.88 26.87
CA ASN A 5 -8.63 19.61 28.09
C ASN A 5 -8.62 18.72 29.34
N ASP A 6 -8.69 17.39 29.16
CA ASP A 6 -8.65 16.35 30.19
C ASP A 6 -7.25 15.76 30.40
N ASN A 7 -6.20 16.45 29.96
CA ASN A 7 -4.82 15.95 29.93
C ASN A 7 -4.59 14.69 29.07
N SER A 8 -5.54 14.28 28.26
CA SER A 8 -5.31 13.23 27.27
C SER A 8 -4.31 13.71 26.21
N HIS A 9 -3.49 12.78 25.70
CA HIS A 9 -2.49 13.10 24.71
C HIS A 9 -2.69 12.27 23.44
N ILE A 10 -2.61 12.94 22.29
CA ILE A 10 -2.57 12.30 20.98
C ILE A 10 -1.23 12.58 20.33
N VAL A 11 -0.53 11.51 19.97
CA VAL A 11 0.70 11.61 19.20
C VAL A 11 0.37 11.52 17.72
N LEU A 12 0.81 12.50 16.95
CA LEU A 12 0.68 12.50 15.50
C LEU A 12 1.99 12.07 14.84
N GLN A 13 1.89 11.23 13.84
CA GLN A 13 2.99 10.86 12.97
C GLN A 13 2.99 11.76 11.74
N VAL A 14 4.09 12.45 11.49
CA VAL A 14 4.33 13.27 10.30
C VAL A 14 5.34 12.53 9.42
N LYS A 15 5.01 12.31 8.16
CA LYS A 15 5.91 11.65 7.20
C LYS A 15 6.03 12.48 5.92
N GLU A 16 7.24 12.60 5.42
CA GLU A 16 7.47 13.21 4.10
C GLU A 16 6.83 12.36 3.00
N ALA A 17 6.11 13.02 2.14
CA ALA A 17 5.47 12.42 0.97
C ALA A 17 6.34 12.67 -0.25
N MET A 18 7.08 11.66 -0.67
CA MET A 18 7.95 11.74 -1.82
C MET A 18 7.16 11.82 -3.13
N PRO A 19 7.66 12.54 -4.14
CA PRO A 19 7.12 12.48 -5.49
C PRO A 19 7.19 11.04 -6.03
N LEU A 20 6.22 10.69 -6.86
CA LEU A 20 6.26 9.40 -7.55
C LEU A 20 7.37 9.38 -8.60
N ARG A 21 8.02 8.24 -8.76
CA ARG A 21 8.97 7.99 -9.85
C ARG A 21 8.16 7.65 -11.11
N TYR A 22 7.72 8.68 -11.82
CA TYR A 22 6.82 8.55 -12.98
C TYR A 22 7.40 7.74 -14.14
N ASN A 23 8.72 7.71 -14.28
CA ASN A 23 9.42 6.99 -15.34
C ASN A 23 9.22 5.46 -15.32
N LEU A 24 8.74 4.91 -14.19
CA LEU A 24 8.42 3.48 -14.06
C LEU A 24 6.97 3.14 -14.43
N LEU A 25 6.15 4.15 -14.73
CA LEU A 25 4.71 3.99 -14.98
C LEU A 25 4.39 4.30 -16.44
N SER A 26 3.31 3.69 -16.96
CA SER A 26 2.81 4.03 -18.29
C SER A 26 2.34 5.49 -18.37
N LEU A 27 2.43 6.10 -19.53
CA LEU A 27 2.02 7.50 -19.75
C LEU A 27 0.60 7.83 -19.28
N PRO A 28 -0.44 7.01 -19.55
CA PRO A 28 -1.79 7.27 -19.04
C PRO A 28 -1.85 7.31 -17.52
N VAL A 29 -1.15 6.40 -16.84
CA VAL A 29 -1.10 6.35 -15.37
C VAL A 29 -0.37 7.57 -14.82
N GLN A 30 0.72 8.02 -15.47
CA GLN A 30 1.43 9.24 -15.11
C GLN A 30 0.54 10.49 -15.17
N GLN A 31 -0.31 10.60 -16.18
CA GLN A 31 -1.24 11.73 -16.33
C GLN A 31 -2.29 11.77 -15.22
N VAL A 32 -2.89 10.61 -14.88
CA VAL A 32 -3.86 10.49 -13.77
C VAL A 32 -3.22 10.93 -12.45
N ILE A 33 -1.98 10.53 -12.20
CA ILE A 33 -1.27 10.85 -10.98
C ILE A 33 -0.86 12.32 -10.92
N ARG A 34 -0.41 12.92 -12.02
CA ARG A 34 -0.09 14.35 -12.10
C ARG A 34 -1.29 15.23 -11.76
N ASN A 35 -2.47 14.84 -12.19
CA ASN A 35 -3.72 15.53 -11.90
C ASN A 35 -4.17 15.35 -10.43
N GLY A 36 -3.56 14.43 -9.69
CA GLY A 36 -3.85 14.15 -8.27
C GLY A 36 -3.26 15.14 -7.26
N GLY A 37 -2.57 16.22 -7.69
CA GLY A 37 -2.10 17.29 -6.82
C GLY A 37 -0.80 16.99 -6.06
N ILE A 38 -0.59 17.71 -4.94
CA ILE A 38 0.59 17.63 -4.08
C ILE A 38 0.75 16.22 -3.50
N ALA A 39 1.99 15.72 -3.37
CA ALA A 39 2.29 14.34 -2.97
C ALA A 39 1.60 13.90 -1.66
N GLY A 40 1.54 14.75 -0.64
CA GLY A 40 0.84 14.45 0.61
C GLY A 40 -0.67 14.33 0.42
N GLN A 41 -1.27 15.24 -0.35
CA GLN A 41 -2.69 15.20 -0.69
C GLN A 41 -3.07 13.91 -1.41
N ARG A 42 -2.24 13.46 -2.36
CA ARG A 42 -2.44 12.19 -3.07
C ARG A 42 -2.51 11.00 -2.11
N ILE A 43 -1.58 10.94 -1.14
CA ILE A 43 -1.55 9.85 -0.14
C ILE A 43 -2.82 9.88 0.72
N VAL A 44 -3.21 11.06 1.20
CA VAL A 44 -4.43 11.23 2.02
C VAL A 44 -5.67 10.82 1.26
N THR A 45 -5.81 11.27 0.01
CA THR A 45 -6.94 10.92 -0.85
C THR A 45 -7.01 9.43 -1.11
N ALA A 46 -5.88 8.79 -1.44
CA ALA A 46 -5.83 7.34 -1.65
C ALA A 46 -6.22 6.57 -0.38
N GLN A 47 -5.74 6.96 0.79
CA GLN A 47 -6.11 6.31 2.05
C GLN A 47 -7.62 6.46 2.34
N ARG A 48 -8.21 7.63 2.11
CA ARG A 48 -9.64 7.86 2.31
C ARG A 48 -10.52 7.04 1.35
N VAL A 49 -10.07 6.88 0.11
CA VAL A 49 -10.79 6.05 -0.88
C VAL A 49 -10.72 4.57 -0.56
N LEU A 50 -9.55 4.08 -0.12
CA LEU A 50 -9.32 2.65 0.06
C LEU A 50 -9.73 2.11 1.44
N GLN A 51 -10.00 2.98 2.41
CA GLN A 51 -10.33 2.61 3.77
C GLN A 51 -11.80 2.91 4.06
N SER A 52 -12.53 1.94 4.61
CA SER A 52 -13.92 2.12 5.06
C SER A 52 -14.04 3.07 6.26
N SER A 53 -12.98 3.18 7.06
CA SER A 53 -12.87 4.11 8.18
C SER A 53 -11.51 4.77 8.14
N SER A 54 -11.48 6.09 8.02
CA SER A 54 -10.24 6.85 7.99
C SER A 54 -9.94 7.46 9.36
N ASP A 55 -8.65 7.66 9.61
CA ASP A 55 -8.16 8.41 10.76
C ASP A 55 -8.67 9.87 10.70
N ARG A 56 -9.26 10.35 11.80
CA ARG A 56 -9.78 11.74 11.92
C ARG A 56 -8.68 12.79 11.78
N PHE A 57 -7.44 12.43 12.10
CA PHE A 57 -6.27 13.31 12.01
C PHE A 57 -5.51 13.15 10.68
N LEU A 58 -6.05 12.36 9.75
CA LEU A 58 -5.44 12.18 8.44
C LEU A 58 -5.52 13.48 7.64
N GLY A 59 -4.37 14.07 7.38
CA GLY A 59 -4.23 15.33 6.66
C GLY A 59 -2.91 15.43 5.92
N SER A 60 -2.74 16.52 5.17
CA SER A 60 -1.48 16.82 4.50
C SER A 60 -1.12 18.30 4.66
N THR A 61 0.16 18.59 4.60
CA THR A 61 0.69 19.96 4.64
C THR A 61 1.94 20.07 3.78
N THR A 62 2.32 21.29 3.49
CA THR A 62 3.59 21.63 2.84
C THR A 62 4.39 22.56 3.75
N PHE A 63 5.64 22.21 3.98
CA PHE A 63 6.55 23.03 4.78
C PHE A 63 7.96 22.96 4.18
N GLY A 64 8.65 24.08 4.07
CA GLY A 64 10.00 24.15 3.53
C GLY A 64 10.14 23.60 2.10
N GLY A 65 9.11 23.77 1.25
CA GLY A 65 9.08 23.21 -0.11
C GLY A 65 8.88 21.70 -0.20
N ARG A 66 8.66 21.00 0.92
CA ARG A 66 8.42 19.56 0.99
C ARG A 66 6.98 19.28 1.38
N SER A 67 6.45 18.18 0.86
CA SER A 67 5.09 17.73 1.15
C SER A 67 5.09 16.66 2.23
N TYR A 68 4.13 16.73 3.14
CA TYR A 68 3.98 15.80 4.25
C TYR A 68 2.55 15.29 4.34
N TYR A 69 2.37 14.07 4.85
CA TYR A 69 1.08 13.60 5.32
C TYR A 69 1.15 13.32 6.83
N ILE A 70 0.03 13.52 7.50
CA ILE A 70 -0.11 13.47 8.95
C ILE A 70 -1.18 12.45 9.27
N ARG A 71 -0.95 11.63 10.28
CA ARG A 71 -1.93 10.68 10.82
C ARG A 71 -1.71 10.45 12.30
N GLN A 72 -2.70 9.89 12.98
CA GLN A 72 -2.51 9.46 14.35
C GLN A 72 -1.44 8.37 14.43
N PHE A 73 -0.52 8.54 15.35
CA PHE A 73 0.44 7.50 15.68
C PHE A 73 -0.27 6.43 16.50
N ARG A 74 -0.25 5.20 16.01
CA ARG A 74 -0.75 4.02 16.73
C ARG A 74 0.47 3.24 17.21
N ASP A 75 0.64 3.13 18.52
CA ASP A 75 1.75 2.47 19.18
C ASP A 75 1.52 0.97 19.36
N MET A 76 0.29 0.55 19.60
CA MET A 76 -0.07 -0.87 19.72
C MET A 76 -0.18 -1.52 18.33
N LYS A 77 0.95 -1.92 17.78
CA LYS A 77 1.04 -2.65 16.52
C LYS A 77 1.59 -4.04 16.79
N GLU A 78 0.81 -5.04 16.51
CA GLU A 78 1.27 -6.41 16.43
C GLU A 78 1.54 -6.80 14.97
N SER A 79 2.54 -7.65 14.79
CA SER A 79 2.85 -8.25 13.51
C SER A 79 2.62 -9.75 13.59
N ILE A 80 1.81 -10.27 12.68
CA ILE A 80 1.60 -11.71 12.59
C ILE A 80 2.87 -12.35 12.05
N ASN A 81 3.45 -13.28 12.82
CA ASN A 81 4.56 -14.08 12.33
C ASN A 81 4.00 -15.27 11.54
N VAL A 82 3.97 -15.12 10.24
CA VAL A 82 3.42 -16.10 9.30
C VAL A 82 4.10 -17.49 9.44
N ASN A 83 5.39 -17.52 9.80
CA ASN A 83 6.13 -18.77 9.96
C ASN A 83 5.74 -19.57 11.21
N LYS A 84 4.96 -18.97 12.13
CA LYS A 84 4.47 -19.62 13.35
C LYS A 84 3.00 -20.04 13.25
N LEU A 85 2.33 -19.76 12.15
CA LEU A 85 0.95 -20.15 11.94
C LEU A 85 0.88 -21.62 11.56
N ASP A 86 -0.09 -22.35 12.12
CA ASP A 86 -0.53 -23.62 11.54
C ASP A 86 -1.26 -23.40 10.21
N PHE A 87 -1.57 -24.47 9.51
CA PHE A 87 -2.16 -24.38 8.17
C PHE A 87 -3.54 -23.72 8.19
N GLU A 88 -4.36 -24.00 9.18
CA GLU A 88 -5.71 -23.44 9.30
C GLU A 88 -5.66 -21.93 9.57
N SER A 89 -4.84 -21.51 10.54
CA SER A 89 -4.59 -20.09 10.84
C SER A 89 -3.99 -19.34 9.65
N PHE A 90 -3.07 -19.96 8.91
CA PHE A 90 -2.50 -19.38 7.70
C PHE A 90 -3.55 -19.22 6.60
N GLN A 91 -4.40 -20.21 6.39
CA GLN A 91 -5.49 -20.14 5.43
C GLN A 91 -6.47 -19.00 5.78
N PHE A 92 -6.87 -18.90 7.06
CA PHE A 92 -7.73 -17.80 7.53
C PHE A 92 -7.07 -16.43 7.35
N TYR A 93 -5.79 -16.32 7.64
CA TYR A 93 -5.02 -15.10 7.41
C TYR A 93 -5.03 -14.69 5.93
N CYS A 94 -4.78 -15.63 5.01
CA CYS A 94 -4.82 -15.38 3.57
C CYS A 94 -6.20 -14.95 3.09
N GLN A 95 -7.27 -15.60 3.58
CA GLN A 95 -8.65 -15.25 3.27
C GLN A 95 -8.99 -13.84 3.74
N THR A 96 -8.56 -13.49 4.95
CA THR A 96 -8.76 -12.15 5.52
C THR A 96 -8.03 -11.08 4.69
N CYS A 97 -6.79 -11.32 4.30
CA CYS A 97 -6.04 -10.42 3.43
C CYS A 97 -6.73 -10.24 2.06
N ALA A 98 -7.20 -11.33 1.46
CA ALA A 98 -7.91 -11.30 0.18
C ALA A 98 -9.23 -10.52 0.28
N TYR A 99 -9.98 -10.72 1.37
CA TYR A 99 -11.21 -9.99 1.63
C TYR A 99 -10.97 -8.48 1.78
N LEU A 100 -9.98 -8.08 2.58
CA LEU A 100 -9.63 -6.67 2.78
C LEU A 100 -9.18 -6.02 1.46
N LEU A 101 -8.41 -6.73 0.65
CA LEU A 101 -7.98 -6.27 -0.66
C LEU A 101 -9.18 -6.10 -1.62
N ALA A 102 -10.11 -7.04 -1.64
CA ALA A 102 -11.33 -6.96 -2.44
C ALA A 102 -12.19 -5.75 -2.00
N MET A 103 -12.34 -5.54 -0.70
CA MET A 103 -13.07 -4.39 -0.16
C MET A 103 -12.43 -3.06 -0.54
N ALA A 104 -11.09 -2.96 -0.50
CA ALA A 104 -10.36 -1.77 -0.94
C ALA A 104 -10.60 -1.48 -2.45
N HIS A 105 -10.54 -2.51 -3.29
CA HIS A 105 -10.84 -2.37 -4.72
C HIS A 105 -12.30 -1.98 -4.97
N PHE A 106 -13.24 -2.52 -4.19
CA PHE A 106 -14.66 -2.21 -4.32
C PHE A 106 -14.98 -0.73 -4.04
N GLN A 107 -14.21 -0.07 -3.18
CA GLN A 107 -14.35 1.36 -2.89
C GLN A 107 -13.75 2.26 -3.99
N SER A 108 -12.99 1.69 -4.93
CA SER A 108 -12.44 2.45 -6.05
C SER A 108 -13.55 2.89 -7.03
N PRO A 109 -13.49 4.11 -7.58
CA PRO A 109 -14.41 4.55 -8.64
C PRO A 109 -14.43 3.64 -9.87
N THR A 110 -13.38 2.84 -10.07
CA THR A 110 -13.25 1.89 -11.19
C THR A 110 -13.80 0.49 -10.87
N ALA A 111 -14.33 0.26 -9.68
CA ALA A 111 -14.86 -1.05 -9.27
C ALA A 111 -15.91 -1.64 -10.25
N PRO A 112 -16.86 -0.86 -10.82
CA PRO A 112 -17.80 -1.40 -11.81
C PRO A 112 -17.13 -1.93 -13.06
N MET A 113 -16.06 -1.27 -13.53
CA MET A 113 -15.26 -1.73 -14.69
C MET A 113 -14.53 -3.04 -14.39
N ILE A 114 -13.90 -3.13 -13.22
CA ILE A 114 -13.22 -4.35 -12.76
C ILE A 114 -14.23 -5.48 -12.67
N ARG A 115 -15.38 -5.26 -12.06
CA ARG A 115 -16.45 -6.25 -11.96
C ARG A 115 -16.96 -6.70 -13.34
N GLY A 116 -17.16 -5.78 -14.27
CA GLY A 116 -17.57 -6.09 -15.65
C GLY A 116 -16.55 -6.97 -16.36
N TYR A 117 -15.28 -6.65 -16.22
CA TYR A 117 -14.19 -7.44 -16.79
C TYR A 117 -14.11 -8.86 -16.18
N LEU A 118 -14.19 -8.97 -14.86
CA LEU A 118 -14.04 -10.24 -14.15
C LEU A 118 -15.25 -11.18 -14.33
N LYS A 119 -16.45 -10.64 -14.51
CA LYS A 119 -17.71 -11.43 -14.57
C LYS A 119 -17.68 -12.60 -15.55
N HIS A 120 -16.93 -12.47 -16.65
CA HIS A 120 -16.85 -13.46 -17.72
C HIS A 120 -15.49 -14.18 -17.79
N GLN A 121 -14.58 -13.92 -16.84
CA GLN A 121 -13.20 -14.39 -16.86
C GLN A 121 -12.94 -15.47 -15.79
N LYS A 122 -13.67 -16.60 -15.86
CA LYS A 122 -13.44 -17.75 -14.95
C LYS A 122 -11.99 -18.27 -14.96
N ILE A 123 -11.26 -18.00 -16.04
CA ILE A 123 -9.86 -18.41 -16.18
C ILE A 123 -8.92 -17.70 -15.19
N LEU A 124 -9.32 -16.52 -14.66
CA LEU A 124 -8.49 -15.77 -13.70
C LEU A 124 -8.27 -16.52 -12.39
N ASP A 125 -9.26 -17.32 -11.96
CA ASP A 125 -9.17 -18.14 -10.75
C ASP A 125 -8.02 -19.17 -10.84
N THR A 126 -7.60 -19.53 -12.04
CA THR A 126 -6.49 -20.44 -12.31
C THR A 126 -5.21 -19.70 -12.71
N LEU A 127 -5.35 -18.64 -13.50
CA LEU A 127 -4.18 -17.89 -13.99
C LEU A 127 -3.44 -17.14 -12.88
N LEU A 128 -4.16 -16.50 -11.94
CA LEU A 128 -3.52 -15.73 -10.87
C LEU A 128 -2.70 -16.59 -9.91
N PRO A 129 -3.21 -17.73 -9.40
CA PRO A 129 -2.40 -18.64 -8.60
C PRO A 129 -1.18 -19.19 -9.35
N ASN A 130 -1.35 -19.61 -10.59
CA ASN A 130 -0.25 -20.13 -11.40
C ASN A 130 0.82 -19.05 -11.69
N TRP A 131 0.40 -17.83 -11.96
CA TRP A 131 1.31 -16.71 -12.11
C TRP A 131 2.05 -16.42 -10.79
N ALA A 132 1.36 -16.39 -9.65
CA ALA A 132 1.94 -16.14 -8.35
C ALA A 132 3.02 -17.18 -8.00
N LEU A 133 2.77 -18.47 -8.25
CA LEU A 133 3.75 -19.52 -8.02
C LEU A 133 5.01 -19.34 -8.87
N LYS A 134 4.86 -19.03 -10.17
CA LYS A 134 6.01 -18.76 -11.06
C LYS A 134 6.77 -17.51 -10.64
N TYR A 135 6.06 -16.50 -10.10
CA TYR A 135 6.69 -15.25 -9.67
C TYR A 135 7.54 -15.41 -8.41
N VAL A 136 7.28 -16.42 -7.58
CA VAL A 136 8.13 -16.77 -6.43
C VAL A 136 9.56 -17.09 -6.87
N ASP A 137 9.72 -17.86 -7.95
CA ASP A 137 11.04 -18.22 -8.49
C ASP A 137 11.78 -16.97 -8.99
N GLN A 138 11.06 -16.07 -9.68
CA GLN A 138 11.62 -14.79 -10.15
C GLN A 138 12.08 -13.92 -8.98
N VAL A 139 11.23 -13.74 -7.96
CA VAL A 139 11.57 -12.93 -6.76
C VAL A 139 12.78 -13.51 -6.03
N THR A 140 12.90 -14.84 -5.94
CA THR A 140 14.03 -15.51 -5.31
C THR A 140 15.32 -15.25 -6.09
N ALA A 141 15.27 -15.34 -7.42
CA ALA A 141 16.40 -15.04 -8.30
C ALA A 141 16.83 -13.57 -8.20
N ASP A 142 15.86 -12.63 -8.26
CA ASP A 142 16.12 -11.19 -8.15
C ASP A 142 16.73 -10.83 -6.79
N TYR A 143 16.24 -11.43 -5.71
CA TYR A 143 16.81 -11.23 -4.38
C TYR A 143 18.25 -11.76 -4.28
N GLY A 144 18.54 -12.90 -4.92
CA GLY A 144 19.88 -13.43 -5.04
C GLY A 144 20.83 -12.44 -5.75
N GLN A 145 20.39 -11.91 -6.89
CA GLN A 145 21.15 -10.89 -7.65
C GLN A 145 21.34 -9.60 -6.84
N PHE A 146 20.31 -9.15 -6.15
CA PHE A 146 20.39 -7.98 -5.27
C PHE A 146 21.44 -8.15 -4.18
N LYS A 147 21.48 -9.29 -3.50
CA LYS A 147 22.50 -9.59 -2.48
C LYS A 147 23.92 -9.58 -3.08
N LEU A 148 24.09 -10.14 -4.26
CA LEU A 148 25.37 -10.14 -4.96
C LEU A 148 25.80 -8.71 -5.38
N ALA A 149 24.87 -7.88 -5.79
CA ALA A 149 25.15 -6.49 -6.12
C ALA A 149 25.60 -5.67 -4.90
N ILE A 150 24.97 -5.88 -3.74
CA ILE A 150 25.39 -5.27 -2.47
C ILE A 150 26.82 -5.73 -2.11
N ALA A 151 27.07 -7.04 -2.15
CA ALA A 151 28.40 -7.59 -1.82
C ALA A 151 29.51 -7.06 -2.73
N LYS A 152 29.19 -6.69 -3.97
CA LYS A 152 30.10 -6.08 -4.94
C LYS A 152 30.19 -4.55 -4.86
N GLY A 153 29.53 -3.91 -3.89
CA GLY A 153 29.53 -2.45 -3.72
C GLY A 153 28.81 -1.67 -4.85
N LYS A 154 28.00 -2.33 -5.67
CA LYS A 154 27.34 -1.70 -6.84
C LYS A 154 26.11 -0.84 -6.50
N LEU A 155 25.66 -0.83 -5.24
CA LEU A 155 24.45 -0.12 -4.80
C LEU A 155 24.73 1.03 -3.82
N ILE A 156 25.98 1.34 -3.59
CA ILE A 156 26.40 2.45 -2.72
C ILE A 156 26.96 3.56 -3.64
N ASN A 157 26.05 4.34 -4.21
CA ASN A 157 26.30 5.67 -4.77
C ASN A 157 25.04 6.50 -4.69
#